data_a2a93776cf6ae874ab7e383fe8aa2bce
#
_entry.id   a2a93776cf6ae874ab7e383fe8aa2bce
#
_cell.length_a   1.000
_cell.length_b   1.000
_cell.length_c   1.000
_cell.angle_alpha   90.00
_cell.angle_beta   90.00
_cell.angle_gamma   90.00
#
_symmetry.space_group_name_H-M   'P 1'
#
loop_
_entity.id
_entity.type
_entity.pdbx_description
1 polymer ?
#
loop_
_entity_poly.entity_id
_entity_poly.type
_entity_poly.pdbx_seq_one_letter_code
_entity_poly.pdbx_strand_id
1 'polypeptide(L)'
;MHPTRFTRKAPPTFSPIVRILFWLVSIALLLYGLACIALFIFQRSLIYVPQPNAFDTSASTRILPVPGADLVVSVRPHAGQKALIYLGGNAEDVSANLASFSSAFPNHALYLLHYRGYGGSSGKASEDALRADALALFDAVYAEHPDIAIVGRSLGTGVAIGLASQRPAARLVLVTPYNSIQEIAAQQFPYFPVRWLLTDKFESWRYAPKIRIPTLLLAAEFDEVIPRTSTERLNATFANGIASLVTIPGVGHNTISNAAQYLAAIRAAL
;
A
#
# COMPACT_ATOMS: atom_id res chain seq x y z
N MET A 1 30.23 27.72 -74.14
CA MET A 1 29.42 27.30 -72.92
C MET A 1 30.27 26.36 -72.11
N HIS A 2 30.79 26.79 -70.96
CA HIS A 2 31.54 25.96 -70.02
C HIS A 2 30.61 25.34 -69.02
N PRO A 3 30.62 24.01 -68.74
CA PRO A 3 29.78 23.43 -67.65
C PRO A 3 30.42 23.73 -66.33
N THR A 4 29.62 24.42 -65.47
CA THR A 4 29.94 24.65 -64.03
C THR A 4 29.87 23.30 -63.28
N ARG A 5 31.02 22.79 -62.84
CA ARG A 5 31.08 21.64 -61.90
C ARG A 5 30.62 22.07 -60.49
N PHE A 6 29.46 21.60 -60.07
CA PHE A 6 29.05 21.67 -58.69
C PHE A 6 29.90 20.72 -57.84
N THR A 7 30.84 21.23 -57.07
CA THR A 7 31.58 20.45 -56.08
C THR A 7 30.67 20.19 -54.89
N ARG A 8 30.17 18.96 -54.72
CA ARG A 8 29.51 18.52 -53.47
C ARG A 8 30.55 18.59 -52.34
N LYS A 9 30.38 19.51 -51.36
CA LYS A 9 31.14 19.49 -50.11
C LYS A 9 30.89 18.16 -49.39
N ALA A 10 31.97 17.44 -49.10
CA ALA A 10 31.90 16.24 -48.28
C ALA A 10 31.28 16.58 -46.88
N PRO A 11 30.42 15.73 -46.32
CA PRO A 11 29.88 15.96 -44.99
C PRO A 11 31.02 16.03 -43.95
N PRO A 12 30.87 16.86 -42.90
CA PRO A 12 31.88 17.00 -41.85
C PRO A 12 32.09 15.64 -41.15
N THR A 13 33.32 15.11 -41.21
CA THR A 13 33.72 13.89 -40.48
C THR A 13 34.05 14.28 -39.04
N PHE A 14 33.23 13.81 -38.08
CA PHE A 14 33.53 13.98 -36.65
C PHE A 14 34.86 13.28 -36.29
N SER A 15 35.61 13.87 -35.33
CA SER A 15 36.82 13.26 -34.80
C SER A 15 36.52 11.88 -34.18
N PRO A 16 37.46 10.93 -34.17
CA PRO A 16 37.27 9.59 -33.58
C PRO A 16 36.81 9.66 -32.13
N ILE A 17 37.29 10.63 -31.36
CA ILE A 17 36.92 10.86 -29.94
C ILE A 17 35.42 11.21 -29.85
N VAL A 18 34.91 12.11 -30.70
CA VAL A 18 33.50 12.49 -30.72
C VAL A 18 32.60 11.29 -31.04
N ARG A 19 33.05 10.43 -31.98
CA ARG A 19 32.30 9.21 -32.31
C ARG A 19 32.25 8.23 -31.14
N ILE A 20 33.39 8.02 -30.44
CA ILE A 20 33.44 7.14 -29.24
C ILE A 20 32.51 7.70 -28.14
N LEU A 21 32.60 8.99 -27.84
CA LEU A 21 31.71 9.64 -26.85
C LEU A 21 30.24 9.50 -27.22
N PHE A 22 29.89 9.69 -28.49
CA PHE A 22 28.54 9.50 -29.00
C PHE A 22 28.02 8.07 -28.73
N TRP A 23 28.84 7.06 -29.02
CA TRP A 23 28.47 5.68 -28.77
C TRP A 23 28.36 5.34 -27.31
N LEU A 24 29.26 5.85 -26.45
CA LEU A 24 29.18 5.65 -24.98
C LEU A 24 27.92 6.27 -24.42
N VAL A 25 27.57 7.49 -24.80
CA VAL A 25 26.33 8.15 -24.38
C VAL A 25 25.11 7.40 -24.88
N SER A 26 25.12 6.95 -26.15
CA SER A 26 24.00 6.18 -26.71
C SER A 26 23.78 4.86 -25.98
N ILE A 27 24.84 4.15 -25.62
CA ILE A 27 24.78 2.90 -24.86
C ILE A 27 24.23 3.20 -23.43
N ALA A 28 24.72 4.24 -22.77
CA ALA A 28 24.24 4.63 -21.44
C ALA A 28 22.75 4.97 -21.44
N LEU A 29 22.28 5.72 -22.44
CA LEU A 29 20.85 6.05 -22.60
C LEU A 29 20.01 4.81 -22.89
N LEU A 30 20.51 3.89 -23.72
CA LEU A 30 19.84 2.63 -24.00
C LEU A 30 19.68 1.78 -22.71
N LEU A 31 20.77 1.62 -21.96
CA LEU A 31 20.75 0.87 -20.70
C LEU A 31 19.82 1.49 -19.67
N TYR A 32 19.81 2.82 -19.54
CA TYR A 32 18.88 3.53 -18.68
C TYR A 32 17.43 3.33 -19.13
N GLY A 33 17.14 3.42 -20.41
CA GLY A 33 15.82 3.14 -20.96
C GLY A 33 15.36 1.71 -20.68
N LEU A 34 16.24 0.72 -20.85
CA LEU A 34 15.95 -0.68 -20.50
C LEU A 34 15.69 -0.86 -19.00
N ALA A 35 16.45 -0.18 -18.13
CA ALA A 35 16.20 -0.21 -16.70
C ALA A 35 14.84 0.41 -16.35
N CYS A 36 14.45 1.52 -16.96
CA CYS A 36 13.11 2.12 -16.78
C CYS A 36 12.00 1.15 -17.23
N ILE A 37 12.17 0.47 -18.36
CA ILE A 37 11.22 -0.54 -18.85
C ILE A 37 11.12 -1.72 -17.88
N ALA A 38 12.26 -2.22 -17.40
CA ALA A 38 12.28 -3.30 -16.41
C ALA A 38 11.54 -2.90 -15.11
N LEU A 39 11.81 -1.72 -14.57
CA LEU A 39 11.10 -1.20 -13.40
C LEU A 39 9.59 -1.07 -13.67
N PHE A 40 9.19 -0.58 -14.84
CA PHE A 40 7.79 -0.48 -15.23
C PHE A 40 7.10 -1.84 -15.30
N ILE A 41 7.74 -2.86 -15.85
CA ILE A 41 7.17 -4.20 -15.99
C ILE A 41 7.09 -4.90 -14.62
N PHE A 42 8.15 -4.81 -13.81
CA PHE A 42 8.29 -5.56 -12.56
C PHE A 42 7.86 -4.78 -11.31
N GLN A 43 7.35 -3.54 -11.42
CA GLN A 43 7.00 -2.71 -10.26
C GLN A 43 6.06 -3.41 -9.27
N ARG A 44 5.08 -4.19 -9.75
CA ARG A 44 4.13 -4.89 -8.88
C ARG A 44 4.78 -5.98 -8.06
N SER A 45 5.80 -6.67 -8.57
CA SER A 45 6.57 -7.65 -7.78
C SER A 45 7.48 -7.00 -6.74
N LEU A 46 7.78 -5.70 -6.88
CA LEU A 46 8.48 -4.92 -5.85
C LEU A 46 7.54 -4.39 -4.77
N ILE A 47 6.26 -4.11 -5.13
CA ILE A 47 5.25 -3.60 -4.20
C ILE A 47 4.56 -4.73 -3.46
N TYR A 48 4.19 -5.82 -4.16
CA TYR A 48 3.41 -6.90 -3.59
C TYR A 48 4.27 -8.15 -3.40
N VAL A 49 4.38 -8.61 -2.16
CA VAL A 49 5.15 -9.80 -1.78
C VAL A 49 4.19 -10.79 -1.11
N PRO A 50 3.44 -11.58 -1.90
CA PRO A 50 2.45 -12.50 -1.38
C PRO A 50 3.02 -13.49 -0.38
N GLN A 51 2.30 -13.69 0.74
CA GLN A 51 2.62 -14.69 1.74
C GLN A 51 1.57 -15.80 1.73
N PRO A 52 1.95 -17.06 1.98
CA PRO A 52 1.00 -18.15 2.17
C PRO A 52 0.19 -17.95 3.45
N ASN A 53 -0.99 -18.57 3.51
CA ASN A 53 -1.75 -18.69 4.75
C ASN A 53 -1.19 -19.86 5.56
N ALA A 54 -0.60 -19.58 6.72
CA ALA A 54 0.05 -20.56 7.57
C ALA A 54 -0.77 -20.93 8.82
N PHE A 55 -1.78 -20.10 9.19
CA PHE A 55 -2.44 -20.21 10.49
C PHE A 55 -3.95 -20.46 10.40
N ASP A 56 -4.57 -20.25 9.24
CA ASP A 56 -6.00 -20.45 9.10
C ASP A 56 -6.39 -21.93 9.05
N THR A 57 -7.53 -22.20 9.64
CA THR A 57 -8.26 -23.47 9.50
C THR A 57 -9.53 -23.23 8.71
N SER A 58 -10.15 -24.29 8.18
CA SER A 58 -11.44 -24.19 7.48
C SER A 58 -12.55 -23.58 8.36
N ALA A 59 -12.44 -23.68 9.68
CA ALA A 59 -13.39 -23.12 10.64
C ALA A 59 -13.27 -21.60 10.82
N SER A 60 -12.08 -21.03 10.54
CA SER A 60 -11.78 -19.60 10.69
C SER A 60 -11.63 -18.88 9.34
N THR A 61 -12.02 -19.50 8.24
CA THR A 61 -11.86 -18.97 6.89
C THR A 61 -13.19 -18.88 6.16
N ARG A 62 -13.44 -17.75 5.52
CA ARG A 62 -14.55 -17.57 4.55
C ARG A 62 -13.98 -17.19 3.20
N ILE A 63 -14.66 -17.62 2.14
CA ILE A 63 -14.39 -17.19 0.77
C ILE A 63 -15.38 -16.08 0.40
N LEU A 64 -14.86 -14.97 -0.08
CA LEU A 64 -15.62 -13.85 -0.63
C LEU A 64 -15.40 -13.82 -2.16
N PRO A 65 -16.37 -14.25 -2.96
CA PRO A 65 -16.28 -14.12 -4.40
C PRO A 65 -16.38 -12.65 -4.83
N VAL A 66 -15.44 -12.22 -5.67
CA VAL A 66 -15.43 -10.88 -6.26
C VAL A 66 -15.11 -10.96 -7.75
N PRO A 67 -15.38 -9.92 -8.55
CA PRO A 67 -15.02 -9.93 -9.96
C PRO A 67 -13.54 -10.28 -10.19
N GLY A 68 -13.29 -11.44 -10.82
CA GLY A 68 -11.94 -11.90 -11.19
C GLY A 68 -11.10 -12.51 -10.08
N ALA A 69 -11.68 -12.78 -8.89
CA ALA A 69 -11.00 -13.49 -7.80
C ALA A 69 -11.95 -14.08 -6.77
N ASP A 70 -11.47 -15.11 -6.07
CA ASP A 70 -12.03 -15.60 -4.81
C ASP A 70 -11.08 -15.16 -3.69
N LEU A 71 -11.58 -14.33 -2.77
CA LEU A 71 -10.78 -13.79 -1.68
C LEU A 71 -10.94 -14.67 -0.44
N VAL A 72 -9.82 -14.98 0.19
CA VAL A 72 -9.78 -15.61 1.51
C VAL A 72 -9.90 -14.51 2.58
N VAL A 73 -10.78 -14.70 3.54
CA VAL A 73 -10.95 -13.82 4.70
C VAL A 73 -10.84 -14.67 5.96
N SER A 74 -9.86 -14.36 6.82
CA SER A 74 -9.78 -14.98 8.15
C SER A 74 -10.82 -14.33 9.06
N VAL A 75 -11.67 -15.14 9.69
CA VAL A 75 -12.86 -14.65 10.41
C VAL A 75 -12.91 -15.18 11.83
N ARG A 76 -13.27 -14.32 12.76
CA ARG A 76 -13.82 -14.71 14.04
C ARG A 76 -15.22 -14.12 14.16
N PRO A 77 -16.30 -14.94 14.08
CA PRO A 77 -17.66 -14.47 14.15
C PRO A 77 -18.00 -13.93 15.56
N HIS A 78 -18.91 -12.97 15.61
CA HIS A 78 -19.49 -12.43 16.83
C HIS A 78 -20.91 -11.94 16.53
N ALA A 79 -21.86 -12.20 17.42
CA ALA A 79 -23.29 -11.88 17.20
C ALA A 79 -23.65 -10.40 17.44
N GLY A 80 -22.70 -9.53 17.84
CA GLY A 80 -22.95 -8.11 18.11
C GLY A 80 -22.94 -7.24 16.85
N GLN A 81 -23.23 -5.96 17.02
CA GLN A 81 -23.24 -4.97 15.93
C GLN A 81 -21.85 -4.53 15.49
N LYS A 82 -20.81 -4.80 16.29
CA LYS A 82 -19.45 -4.32 16.08
C LYS A 82 -18.63 -5.30 15.25
N ALA A 83 -17.94 -4.79 14.23
CA ALA A 83 -16.95 -5.53 13.47
C ALA A 83 -15.64 -4.76 13.36
N LEU A 84 -14.55 -5.49 13.14
CA LEU A 84 -13.25 -4.97 12.79
C LEU A 84 -12.80 -5.60 11.47
N ILE A 85 -12.54 -4.75 10.49
CA ILE A 85 -11.90 -5.14 9.23
C ILE A 85 -10.42 -4.80 9.33
N TYR A 86 -9.57 -5.80 9.14
CA TYR A 86 -8.12 -5.64 9.11
C TYR A 86 -7.58 -5.78 7.69
N LEU A 87 -6.81 -4.79 7.28
CA LEU A 87 -6.14 -4.69 5.99
C LEU A 87 -4.62 -4.71 6.25
N GLY A 88 -4.01 -5.84 5.99
CA GLY A 88 -2.63 -6.13 6.38
C GLY A 88 -1.57 -5.34 5.61
N GLY A 89 -0.33 -5.47 6.07
CA GLY A 89 0.84 -4.93 5.39
C GLY A 89 1.27 -5.75 4.18
N ASN A 90 2.29 -5.25 3.47
CA ASN A 90 2.98 -6.04 2.49
C ASN A 90 3.76 -7.19 3.17
N ALA A 91 3.89 -8.31 2.51
CA ALA A 91 4.55 -9.51 3.05
C ALA A 91 3.99 -10.01 4.40
N GLU A 92 2.71 -9.73 4.69
CA GLU A 92 2.04 -10.14 5.91
C GLU A 92 1.07 -11.29 5.65
N ASP A 93 1.17 -12.35 6.46
CA ASP A 93 0.08 -13.31 6.63
C ASP A 93 -0.86 -12.79 7.72
N VAL A 94 -2.00 -12.24 7.30
CA VAL A 94 -2.96 -11.61 8.21
C VAL A 94 -3.59 -12.61 9.19
N SER A 95 -3.63 -13.90 8.85
CA SER A 95 -4.18 -14.94 9.74
C SER A 95 -3.41 -15.05 11.06
N ALA A 96 -2.13 -14.72 11.07
CA ALA A 96 -1.30 -14.70 12.27
C ALA A 96 -1.83 -13.72 13.35
N ASN A 97 -2.57 -12.70 12.95
CA ASN A 97 -3.15 -11.73 13.89
C ASN A 97 -4.48 -12.20 14.51
N LEU A 98 -5.12 -13.23 13.97
CA LEU A 98 -6.48 -13.62 14.39
C LEU A 98 -6.58 -13.93 15.88
N ALA A 99 -5.63 -14.66 16.44
CA ALA A 99 -5.63 -15.03 17.85
C ALA A 99 -5.43 -13.84 18.78
N SER A 100 -4.46 -12.96 18.50
CA SER A 100 -4.19 -11.77 19.30
C SER A 100 -5.32 -10.75 19.21
N PHE A 101 -5.89 -10.55 18.01
CA PHE A 101 -7.06 -9.67 17.82
C PHE A 101 -8.32 -10.24 18.46
N SER A 102 -8.51 -11.57 18.45
CA SER A 102 -9.63 -12.19 19.15
C SER A 102 -9.61 -11.92 20.65
N SER A 103 -8.42 -11.96 21.24
CA SER A 103 -8.23 -11.65 22.66
C SER A 103 -8.37 -10.15 22.95
N ALA A 104 -7.85 -9.31 22.04
CA ALA A 104 -7.86 -7.85 22.22
C ALA A 104 -9.26 -7.24 22.00
N PHE A 105 -10.06 -7.79 21.08
CA PHE A 105 -11.37 -7.24 20.66
C PHE A 105 -12.51 -8.25 20.84
N PRO A 106 -12.79 -8.73 22.08
CA PRO A 106 -13.74 -9.81 22.32
C PRO A 106 -15.17 -9.50 21.84
N ASN A 107 -15.55 -8.23 21.77
CA ASN A 107 -16.89 -7.77 21.42
C ASN A 107 -17.06 -7.38 19.93
N HIS A 108 -16.08 -7.70 19.06
CA HIS A 108 -16.14 -7.38 17.62
C HIS A 108 -16.13 -8.68 16.82
N ALA A 109 -16.92 -8.78 15.77
CA ALA A 109 -16.63 -9.74 14.70
C ALA A 109 -15.32 -9.31 13.99
N LEU A 110 -14.47 -10.26 13.61
CA LEU A 110 -13.18 -9.97 13.00
C LEU A 110 -13.17 -10.48 11.57
N TYR A 111 -12.67 -9.65 10.65
CA TYR A 111 -12.52 -9.93 9.23
C TYR A 111 -11.15 -9.46 8.77
N LEU A 112 -10.21 -10.38 8.58
CA LEU A 112 -8.84 -10.11 8.16
C LEU A 112 -8.70 -10.52 6.69
N LEU A 113 -8.54 -9.54 5.81
CA LEU A 113 -8.54 -9.76 4.35
C LEU A 113 -7.18 -10.22 3.85
N HIS A 114 -7.13 -11.39 3.23
CA HIS A 114 -5.99 -11.77 2.40
C HIS A 114 -6.15 -11.15 1.01
N TYR A 115 -5.22 -10.30 0.61
CA TYR A 115 -5.26 -9.66 -0.71
C TYR A 115 -5.14 -10.68 -1.84
N ARG A 116 -5.50 -10.30 -3.05
CA ARG A 116 -5.31 -11.14 -4.25
C ARG A 116 -3.88 -11.65 -4.34
N GLY A 117 -3.73 -12.98 -4.50
CA GLY A 117 -2.45 -13.69 -4.49
C GLY A 117 -1.87 -13.99 -3.11
N TYR A 118 -2.43 -13.45 -2.01
CA TYR A 118 -2.01 -13.72 -0.63
C TYR A 118 -2.92 -14.76 0.01
N GLY A 119 -2.36 -15.58 0.91
CA GLY A 119 -3.11 -16.44 1.83
C GLY A 119 -4.12 -17.38 1.19
N GLY A 120 -3.93 -17.76 -0.07
CA GLY A 120 -4.87 -18.59 -0.83
C GLY A 120 -5.91 -17.82 -1.64
N SER A 121 -5.99 -16.48 -1.54
CA SER A 121 -6.79 -15.65 -2.42
C SER A 121 -6.29 -15.76 -3.86
N SER A 122 -7.20 -15.92 -4.82
CA SER A 122 -6.84 -15.97 -6.23
C SER A 122 -6.61 -14.58 -6.84
N GLY A 123 -6.23 -14.51 -8.10
CA GLY A 123 -6.04 -13.26 -8.83
C GLY A 123 -4.69 -12.60 -8.62
N LYS A 124 -4.56 -11.35 -9.10
CA LYS A 124 -3.31 -10.56 -9.03
C LYS A 124 -3.55 -9.25 -8.32
N ALA A 125 -2.66 -8.89 -7.40
CA ALA A 125 -2.70 -7.62 -6.67
C ALA A 125 -2.46 -6.42 -7.59
N SER A 126 -3.22 -5.36 -7.36
CA SER A 126 -3.04 -4.00 -7.87
C SER A 126 -3.76 -3.03 -6.95
N GLU A 127 -3.42 -1.74 -6.98
CA GLU A 127 -4.08 -0.73 -6.15
C GLU A 127 -5.60 -0.74 -6.36
N ASP A 128 -6.05 -0.71 -7.61
CA ASP A 128 -7.49 -0.71 -7.95
C ASP A 128 -8.19 -1.99 -7.46
N ALA A 129 -7.54 -3.15 -7.64
CA ALA A 129 -8.10 -4.41 -7.20
C ALA A 129 -8.22 -4.48 -5.67
N LEU A 130 -7.16 -4.12 -4.92
CA LEU A 130 -7.18 -4.13 -3.45
C LEU A 130 -8.26 -3.19 -2.91
N ARG A 131 -8.47 -2.05 -3.54
CA ARG A 131 -9.52 -1.09 -3.17
C ARG A 131 -10.92 -1.63 -3.44
N ALA A 132 -11.14 -2.20 -4.63
CA ALA A 132 -12.41 -2.81 -4.98
C ALA A 132 -12.76 -3.98 -4.05
N ASP A 133 -11.78 -4.81 -3.72
CA ASP A 133 -11.92 -5.95 -2.83
C ASP A 133 -12.25 -5.51 -1.38
N ALA A 134 -11.60 -4.46 -0.88
CA ALA A 134 -11.89 -3.91 0.43
C ALA A 134 -13.30 -3.31 0.51
N LEU A 135 -13.78 -2.67 -0.57
CA LEU A 135 -15.15 -2.18 -0.67
C LEU A 135 -16.15 -3.34 -0.64
N ALA A 136 -15.89 -4.42 -1.42
CA ALA A 136 -16.77 -5.60 -1.44
C ALA A 136 -16.82 -6.29 -0.07
N LEU A 137 -15.67 -6.42 0.62
CA LEU A 137 -15.65 -6.95 1.99
C LEU A 137 -16.44 -6.06 2.95
N PHE A 138 -16.24 -4.74 2.89
CA PHE A 138 -16.96 -3.81 3.75
C PHE A 138 -18.48 -3.95 3.55
N ASP A 139 -18.94 -3.97 2.30
CA ASP A 139 -20.37 -4.06 1.99
C ASP A 139 -20.98 -5.38 2.50
N ALA A 140 -20.24 -6.50 2.38
CA ALA A 140 -20.65 -7.79 2.92
C ALA A 140 -20.74 -7.78 4.47
N VAL A 141 -19.74 -7.16 5.14
CA VAL A 141 -19.69 -7.08 6.60
C VAL A 141 -20.75 -6.11 7.13
N TYR A 142 -20.96 -4.98 6.44
CA TYR A 142 -21.90 -3.93 6.86
C TYR A 142 -23.35 -4.43 6.89
N ALA A 143 -23.69 -5.41 6.06
CA ALA A 143 -25.01 -6.02 6.07
C ALA A 143 -25.33 -6.74 7.39
N GLU A 144 -24.30 -7.23 8.10
CA GLU A 144 -24.44 -7.96 9.36
C GLU A 144 -24.04 -7.08 10.58
N HIS A 145 -23.08 -6.15 10.40
CA HIS A 145 -22.47 -5.36 11.46
C HIS A 145 -22.39 -3.87 11.06
N PRO A 146 -23.33 -3.01 11.48
CA PRO A 146 -23.33 -1.60 11.07
C PRO A 146 -22.26 -0.74 11.75
N ASP A 147 -21.63 -1.19 12.84
CA ASP A 147 -20.57 -0.47 13.57
C ASP A 147 -19.20 -1.08 13.20
N ILE A 148 -18.61 -0.62 12.09
CA ILE A 148 -17.38 -1.16 11.57
C ILE A 148 -16.18 -0.24 11.87
N ALA A 149 -15.17 -0.80 12.55
CA ALA A 149 -13.84 -0.23 12.64
C ALA A 149 -12.93 -0.79 11.53
N ILE A 150 -12.16 0.08 10.89
CA ILE A 150 -11.16 -0.29 9.89
C ILE A 150 -9.77 -0.10 10.50
N VAL A 151 -8.94 -1.15 10.43
CA VAL A 151 -7.53 -1.10 10.80
C VAL A 151 -6.70 -1.43 9.58
N GLY A 152 -5.84 -0.50 9.15
CA GLY A 152 -4.88 -0.72 8.07
C GLY A 152 -3.45 -0.68 8.61
N ARG A 153 -2.58 -1.57 8.13
CA ARG A 153 -1.15 -1.57 8.46
C ARG A 153 -0.29 -1.42 7.22
N SER A 154 0.72 -0.54 7.26
CA SER A 154 1.68 -0.34 6.18
C SER A 154 0.98 -0.19 4.82
N LEU A 155 1.19 -1.08 3.85
CA LEU A 155 0.47 -1.10 2.56
C LEU A 155 -1.06 -0.95 2.75
N GLY A 156 -1.61 -1.66 3.73
CA GLY A 156 -3.04 -1.65 4.04
C GLY A 156 -3.58 -0.29 4.50
N THR A 157 -2.73 0.65 4.92
CA THR A 157 -3.19 2.00 5.29
C THR A 157 -3.73 2.78 4.10
N GLY A 158 -3.10 2.61 2.92
CA GLY A 158 -3.60 3.22 1.67
C GLY A 158 -4.93 2.62 1.22
N VAL A 159 -5.11 1.31 1.41
CA VAL A 159 -6.39 0.63 1.15
C VAL A 159 -7.46 1.11 2.14
N ALA A 160 -7.12 1.16 3.45
CA ALA A 160 -8.02 1.57 4.53
C ALA A 160 -8.52 3.02 4.37
N ILE A 161 -7.63 3.94 4.01
CA ILE A 161 -7.98 5.34 3.72
C ILE A 161 -8.92 5.43 2.51
N GLY A 162 -8.60 4.70 1.43
CA GLY A 162 -9.45 4.62 0.25
C GLY A 162 -10.85 4.10 0.57
N LEU A 163 -10.94 3.05 1.39
CA LEU A 163 -12.19 2.47 1.87
C LEU A 163 -12.99 3.45 2.74
N ALA A 164 -12.37 3.99 3.79
CA ALA A 164 -13.02 4.90 4.74
C ALA A 164 -13.47 6.23 4.09
N SER A 165 -12.87 6.63 2.97
CA SER A 165 -13.31 7.79 2.21
C SER A 165 -14.62 7.58 1.42
N GLN A 166 -15.10 6.30 1.31
CA GLN A 166 -16.22 5.91 0.47
C GLN A 166 -17.32 5.13 1.21
N ARG A 167 -17.06 4.68 2.43
CA ARG A 167 -17.99 3.87 3.23
C ARG A 167 -18.14 4.42 4.64
N PRO A 168 -19.32 4.24 5.27
CA PRO A 168 -19.65 4.80 6.58
C PRO A 168 -19.03 3.95 7.72
N ALA A 169 -17.69 3.88 7.78
CA ALA A 169 -17.02 3.25 8.90
C ALA A 169 -17.17 4.11 10.18
N ALA A 170 -17.14 3.47 11.34
CA ALA A 170 -17.25 4.15 12.64
C ALA A 170 -15.89 4.71 13.10
N ARG A 171 -14.80 4.00 12.84
CA ARG A 171 -13.45 4.34 13.29
C ARG A 171 -12.42 3.92 12.22
N LEU A 172 -11.30 4.64 12.18
CA LEU A 172 -10.15 4.30 11.34
C LEU A 172 -8.88 4.29 12.17
N VAL A 173 -8.10 3.21 12.08
CA VAL A 173 -6.77 3.12 12.68
C VAL A 173 -5.75 2.79 11.59
N LEU A 174 -4.69 3.58 11.53
CA LEU A 174 -3.64 3.48 10.54
C LEU A 174 -2.31 3.20 11.23
N VAL A 175 -1.74 2.03 11.01
CA VAL A 175 -0.48 1.59 11.62
C VAL A 175 0.66 1.76 10.64
N THR A 176 1.69 2.50 11.01
CA THR A 176 2.82 2.89 10.14
C THR A 176 2.37 3.44 8.78
N PRO A 177 1.49 4.47 8.77
CA PRO A 177 0.88 4.98 7.56
C PRO A 177 1.83 5.88 6.76
N TYR A 178 1.60 5.95 5.45
CA TYR A 178 2.36 6.74 4.51
C TYR A 178 1.49 7.73 3.72
N ASN A 179 2.11 8.79 3.24
CA ASN A 179 1.46 9.80 2.39
C ASN A 179 1.16 9.26 0.97
N SER A 180 2.13 8.55 0.35
CA SER A 180 1.94 7.76 -0.87
C SER A 180 3.08 6.75 -1.07
N ILE A 181 2.80 5.62 -1.73
CA ILE A 181 3.84 4.68 -2.19
C ILE A 181 4.73 5.36 -3.24
N GLN A 182 4.17 6.23 -4.08
CA GLN A 182 4.94 7.00 -5.05
C GLN A 182 6.06 7.81 -4.39
N GLU A 183 5.77 8.46 -3.25
CA GLU A 183 6.76 9.26 -2.51
C GLU A 183 7.89 8.38 -1.97
N ILE A 184 7.55 7.23 -1.37
CA ILE A 184 8.54 6.29 -0.83
C ILE A 184 9.41 5.73 -1.96
N ALA A 185 8.79 5.29 -3.04
CA ALA A 185 9.51 4.76 -4.20
C ALA A 185 10.43 5.82 -4.84
N ALA A 186 10.02 7.09 -4.91
CA ALA A 186 10.86 8.17 -5.42
C ALA A 186 12.09 8.44 -4.55
N GLN A 187 12.00 8.22 -3.24
CA GLN A 187 13.15 8.33 -2.33
C GLN A 187 14.12 7.15 -2.48
N GLN A 188 13.60 5.95 -2.71
CA GLN A 188 14.43 4.75 -2.91
C GLN A 188 15.06 4.69 -4.30
N PHE A 189 14.41 5.27 -5.31
CA PHE A 189 14.85 5.27 -6.70
C PHE A 189 15.01 6.70 -7.25
N PRO A 190 15.90 7.54 -6.67
CA PRO A 190 15.96 8.97 -6.97
C PRO A 190 16.39 9.30 -8.38
N TYR A 191 17.06 8.38 -9.06
CA TYR A 191 17.53 8.55 -10.45
C TYR A 191 16.51 8.11 -11.50
N PHE A 192 15.35 7.58 -11.10
CA PHE A 192 14.32 7.12 -12.01
C PHE A 192 13.08 8.03 -11.96
N PRO A 193 12.37 8.21 -13.06
CA PRO A 193 11.18 9.06 -13.11
C PRO A 193 9.96 8.33 -12.54
N VAL A 194 10.02 7.98 -11.24
CA VAL A 194 9.03 7.17 -10.51
C VAL A 194 7.61 7.71 -10.70
N ARG A 195 7.43 9.03 -10.70
CA ARG A 195 6.12 9.67 -10.88
C ARG A 195 5.40 9.21 -12.16
N TRP A 196 6.15 8.93 -13.22
CA TRP A 196 5.60 8.52 -14.51
C TRP A 196 5.60 7.00 -14.71
N LEU A 197 6.55 6.31 -14.10
CA LEU A 197 6.66 4.85 -14.22
C LEU A 197 5.70 4.09 -13.29
N LEU A 198 5.47 4.59 -12.08
CA LEU A 198 4.69 3.89 -11.07
C LEU A 198 3.19 3.99 -11.39
N THR A 199 2.52 2.84 -11.49
CA THR A 199 1.07 2.72 -11.70
C THR A 199 0.31 2.68 -10.39
N ASP A 200 0.75 1.86 -9.44
CA ASP A 200 0.10 1.65 -8.14
C ASP A 200 0.71 2.62 -7.11
N LYS A 201 0.14 3.83 -7.02
CA LYS A 201 0.72 4.97 -6.29
C LYS A 201 0.28 5.08 -4.85
N PHE A 202 -0.88 4.54 -4.51
CA PHE A 202 -1.52 4.63 -3.20
C PHE A 202 -1.40 6.04 -2.59
N GLU A 203 -1.93 7.03 -3.30
CA GLU A 203 -1.88 8.43 -2.90
C GLU A 203 -2.90 8.71 -1.77
N SER A 204 -2.56 8.31 -0.54
CA SER A 204 -3.39 8.44 0.67
C SER A 204 -3.85 9.88 0.91
N TRP A 205 -2.98 10.85 0.63
CA TRP A 205 -3.26 12.28 0.76
C TRP A 205 -4.45 12.79 -0.05
N ARG A 206 -4.84 12.10 -1.14
CA ARG A 206 -6.01 12.47 -1.96
C ARG A 206 -7.34 12.10 -1.30
N TYR A 207 -7.32 11.11 -0.42
CA TYR A 207 -8.52 10.54 0.20
C TYR A 207 -8.69 10.98 1.64
N ALA A 208 -7.62 11.18 2.39
CA ALA A 208 -7.62 11.61 3.79
C ALA A 208 -8.48 12.87 4.03
N PRO A 209 -8.50 13.91 3.18
CA PRO A 209 -9.36 15.07 3.37
C PRO A 209 -10.87 14.78 3.30
N LYS A 210 -11.27 13.62 2.78
CA LYS A 210 -12.68 13.22 2.68
C LYS A 210 -13.18 12.49 3.92
N ILE A 211 -12.27 12.03 4.78
CA ILE A 211 -12.59 11.25 5.98
C ILE A 211 -13.14 12.18 7.05
N ARG A 212 -14.26 11.78 7.70
CA ARG A 212 -14.96 12.53 8.74
C ARG A 212 -15.09 11.77 10.05
N ILE A 213 -14.57 10.54 10.10
CA ILE A 213 -14.61 9.67 11.27
C ILE A 213 -13.35 9.82 12.11
N PRO A 214 -13.41 9.61 13.43
CA PRO A 214 -12.22 9.61 14.27
C PRO A 214 -11.17 8.66 13.75
N THR A 215 -9.94 9.18 13.57
CA THR A 215 -8.83 8.47 12.95
C THR A 215 -7.61 8.51 13.86
N LEU A 216 -7.02 7.35 14.14
CA LEU A 216 -5.76 7.22 14.86
C LEU A 216 -4.66 6.81 13.90
N LEU A 217 -3.54 7.56 13.88
CA LEU A 217 -2.30 7.18 13.22
C LEU A 217 -1.32 6.68 14.29
N LEU A 218 -0.80 5.47 14.13
CA LEU A 218 0.25 4.89 14.97
C LEU A 218 1.56 4.86 14.18
N ALA A 219 2.55 5.63 14.60
CA ALA A 219 3.89 5.64 14.03
C ALA A 219 4.85 4.83 14.91
N ALA A 220 5.81 4.14 14.29
CA ALA A 220 6.95 3.56 14.99
C ALA A 220 8.04 4.63 15.15
N GLU A 221 8.69 4.67 16.32
CA GLU A 221 9.76 5.66 16.58
C GLU A 221 10.94 5.51 15.62
N PHE A 222 11.31 4.25 15.35
CA PHE A 222 12.45 3.91 14.49
C PHE A 222 11.95 3.22 13.20
N ASP A 223 10.97 3.83 12.51
CA ASP A 223 10.43 3.27 11.27
C ASP A 223 11.48 3.42 10.14
N GLU A 224 12.07 2.28 9.77
CA GLU A 224 13.10 2.18 8.74
C GLU A 224 12.53 2.07 7.31
N VAL A 225 11.21 1.91 7.18
CA VAL A 225 10.52 1.72 5.90
C VAL A 225 9.75 2.99 5.50
N ILE A 226 8.96 3.53 6.43
CA ILE A 226 8.15 4.72 6.19
C ILE A 226 8.81 5.92 6.87
N PRO A 227 9.37 6.88 6.12
CA PRO A 227 9.94 8.07 6.70
C PRO A 227 8.91 8.82 7.56
N ARG A 228 9.31 9.26 8.75
CA ARG A 228 8.43 9.98 9.67
C ARG A 228 7.74 11.17 9.01
N THR A 229 8.46 11.89 8.16
CA THR A 229 7.91 13.02 7.39
C THR A 229 6.77 12.63 6.45
N SER A 230 6.72 11.38 5.98
CA SER A 230 5.61 10.87 5.18
C SER A 230 4.34 10.71 6.02
N THR A 231 4.46 10.11 7.22
CA THR A 231 3.36 9.98 8.17
C THR A 231 2.85 11.35 8.65
N GLU A 232 3.75 12.28 8.96
CA GLU A 232 3.39 13.64 9.40
C GLU A 232 2.66 14.42 8.31
N ARG A 233 3.12 14.33 7.04
CA ARG A 233 2.43 14.93 5.90
C ARG A 233 1.03 14.35 5.73
N LEU A 234 0.89 13.04 5.81
CA LEU A 234 -0.43 12.42 5.75
C LEU A 234 -1.34 12.93 6.88
N ASN A 235 -0.84 12.95 8.13
CA ASN A 235 -1.61 13.45 9.27
C ASN A 235 -2.11 14.89 9.04
N ALA A 236 -1.28 15.74 8.46
CA ALA A 236 -1.63 17.13 8.16
C ALA A 236 -2.70 17.29 7.06
N THR A 237 -3.01 16.23 6.30
CA THR A 237 -4.05 16.27 5.25
C THR A 237 -5.46 16.01 5.78
N PHE A 238 -5.60 15.43 6.95
CA PHE A 238 -6.92 15.25 7.58
C PHE A 238 -7.49 16.60 8.04
N ALA A 239 -8.81 16.70 8.06
CA ALA A 239 -9.46 17.87 8.64
C ALA A 239 -9.13 18.00 10.13
N ASN A 240 -9.14 19.23 10.64
CA ASN A 240 -8.82 19.52 12.04
C ASN A 240 -9.71 18.70 12.99
N GLY A 241 -9.08 18.06 13.98
CA GLY A 241 -9.78 17.28 15.01
C GLY A 241 -10.21 15.89 14.57
N ILE A 242 -10.01 15.49 13.31
CA ILE A 242 -10.36 14.15 12.80
C ILE A 242 -9.27 13.13 13.11
N ALA A 243 -8.00 13.49 12.94
CA ALA A 243 -6.87 12.58 13.10
C ALA A 243 -6.01 12.95 14.31
N SER A 244 -5.50 11.92 14.98
CA SER A 244 -4.47 12.02 16.02
C SER A 244 -3.30 11.12 15.67
N LEU A 245 -2.07 11.62 15.87
CA LEU A 245 -0.84 10.89 15.64
C LEU A 245 -0.20 10.51 16.98
N VAL A 246 0.00 9.21 17.19
CA VAL A 246 0.69 8.65 18.35
C VAL A 246 1.93 7.90 17.88
N THR A 247 3.07 8.15 18.52
CA THR A 247 4.32 7.41 18.25
C THR A 247 4.52 6.36 19.32
N ILE A 248 4.74 5.11 18.92
CA ILE A 248 5.10 4.01 19.82
C ILE A 248 6.62 3.98 19.95
N PRO A 249 7.17 4.17 21.18
CA PRO A 249 8.60 4.25 21.39
C PRO A 249 9.27 2.88 21.30
N GLY A 250 10.57 2.88 20.95
CA GLY A 250 11.45 1.71 21.01
C GLY A 250 11.20 0.65 19.93
N VAL A 251 10.37 0.93 18.92
CA VAL A 251 10.01 -0.04 17.86
C VAL A 251 10.25 0.51 16.47
N GLY A 252 10.54 -0.41 15.52
CA GLY A 252 10.63 -0.14 14.09
C GLY A 252 9.36 -0.59 13.35
N HIS A 253 9.39 -0.47 12.02
CA HIS A 253 8.26 -0.77 11.14
C HIS A 253 7.67 -2.18 11.36
N ASN A 254 8.54 -3.17 11.39
CA ASN A 254 8.14 -4.57 11.49
C ASN A 254 7.93 -5.05 12.94
N THR A 255 8.39 -4.29 13.92
CA THR A 255 8.31 -4.68 15.35
C THR A 255 7.24 -3.93 16.13
N ILE A 256 6.53 -2.98 15.52
CA ILE A 256 5.48 -2.19 16.17
C ILE A 256 4.38 -3.05 16.81
N SER A 257 4.01 -4.17 16.18
CA SER A 257 3.01 -5.10 16.70
C SER A 257 3.46 -5.88 17.94
N ASN A 258 4.77 -5.90 18.25
CA ASN A 258 5.31 -6.56 19.44
C ASN A 258 5.22 -5.67 20.69
N ALA A 259 4.97 -4.37 20.52
CA ALA A 259 4.84 -3.45 21.64
C ALA A 259 3.53 -3.68 22.40
N ALA A 260 3.59 -3.71 23.74
CA ALA A 260 2.40 -3.81 24.58
C ALA A 260 1.39 -2.66 24.32
N GLN A 261 1.90 -1.49 23.94
CA GLN A 261 1.09 -0.31 23.61
C GLN A 261 0.30 -0.46 22.30
N TYR A 262 0.73 -1.34 21.37
CA TYR A 262 0.12 -1.48 20.05
C TYR A 262 -1.38 -1.81 20.12
N LEU A 263 -1.72 -2.98 20.67
CA LEU A 263 -3.13 -3.39 20.80
C LEU A 263 -3.89 -2.52 21.79
N ALA A 264 -3.22 -1.98 22.81
CA ALA A 264 -3.83 -1.06 23.76
C ALA A 264 -4.27 0.25 23.09
N ALA A 265 -3.42 0.83 22.22
CA ALA A 265 -3.74 2.04 21.47
C ALA A 265 -4.89 1.81 20.47
N ILE A 266 -4.89 0.68 19.75
CA ILE A 266 -5.99 0.33 18.85
C ILE A 266 -7.29 0.18 19.65
N ARG A 267 -7.27 -0.54 20.78
CA ARG A 267 -8.44 -0.73 21.62
C ARG A 267 -9.01 0.59 22.16
N ALA A 268 -8.14 1.53 22.54
CA ALA A 268 -8.57 2.83 23.05
C ALA A 268 -9.21 3.71 21.96
N ALA A 269 -8.92 3.43 20.67
CA ALA A 269 -9.48 4.16 19.53
C ALA A 269 -10.83 3.58 19.05
N LEU A 270 -11.19 2.33 19.42
CA LEU A 270 -12.42 1.64 19.03
C LEU A 270 -13.51 1.74 20.07
#